data_98ddaf29d9830be9c3b3f03339fd5552
#
_entry.id   98ddaf29d9830be9c3b3f03339fd5552
#
_cell.length_a   1.000
_cell.length_b   1.000
_cell.length_c   1.000
_cell.angle_alpha   90.00
_cell.angle_beta   90.00
_cell.angle_gamma   90.00
#
_symmetry.space_group_name_H-M   'P 1'
#
loop_
_entity.id
_entity.type
_entity.pdbx_description
1 polymer ?
#
loop_
_entity_poly.entity_id
_entity_poly.type
_entity_poly.pdbx_seq_one_letter_code
_entity_poly.pdbx_strand_id
1 'polypeptide(L)'
;VLLYLPGVVGIWFFVYLCNAWAFQILVNTSDHDKHLSFAHAFKLTVSGFAFSYTTPFGSGGAPYRVMELSRYIGTPRAVSSVALYSMMHVFSHFFLWTTALLAFVIAHFDVMTAWLWTLFAIFLTVFVAAAVFFSYSYKHGIIARLFRLLFFVPLLRRPARRFYERHATAFDTIDANIRFLYEHPRQLWGSLAAEYLGRLLNSFEFYFILLA
;
A
#
# COMPACT_ATOMS: atom_id res chain seq x y z
N VAL A 1 -1.79 -16.22 -28.06
CA VAL A 1 -2.41 -15.97 -26.73
C VAL A 1 -2.18 -17.14 -25.77
N LEU A 2 -2.59 -18.38 -26.10
CA LEU A 2 -2.45 -19.54 -25.19
C LEU A 2 -1.00 -19.89 -24.82
N LEU A 3 -0.02 -19.58 -25.68
CA LEU A 3 1.39 -19.83 -25.42
C LEU A 3 1.96 -18.93 -24.31
N TYR A 4 1.44 -17.72 -24.16
CA TYR A 4 1.90 -16.76 -23.15
C TYR A 4 1.17 -16.88 -21.80
N LEU A 5 0.04 -17.61 -21.76
CA LEU A 5 -0.76 -17.78 -20.55
C LEU A 5 0.03 -18.35 -19.35
N PRO A 6 0.89 -19.40 -19.52
CA PRO A 6 1.71 -19.89 -18.42
C PRO A 6 2.69 -18.84 -17.86
N GLY A 7 3.23 -17.98 -18.74
CA GLY A 7 4.10 -16.87 -18.33
C GLY A 7 3.36 -15.85 -17.47
N VAL A 8 2.17 -15.44 -17.89
CA VAL A 8 1.32 -14.51 -17.13
C VAL A 8 0.96 -15.10 -15.76
N VAL A 9 0.51 -16.36 -15.71
CA VAL A 9 0.18 -17.05 -14.44
C VAL A 9 1.41 -17.15 -13.54
N GLY A 10 2.59 -17.45 -14.11
CA GLY A 10 3.85 -17.48 -13.39
C GLY A 10 4.22 -16.14 -12.78
N ILE A 11 4.08 -15.04 -13.53
CA ILE A 11 4.30 -13.68 -13.02
C ILE A 11 3.38 -13.38 -11.83
N TRP A 12 2.09 -13.68 -11.97
CA TRP A 12 1.13 -13.44 -10.88
C TRP A 12 1.47 -14.23 -9.61
N PHE A 13 1.96 -15.47 -9.77
CA PHE A 13 2.44 -16.26 -8.63
C PHE A 13 3.57 -15.52 -7.88
N PHE A 14 4.58 -15.03 -8.60
CA PHE A 14 5.67 -14.27 -7.98
C PHE A 14 5.21 -12.93 -7.40
N VAL A 15 4.28 -12.23 -8.04
CA VAL A 15 3.65 -11.02 -7.51
C VAL A 15 2.99 -11.30 -6.15
N TYR A 16 2.23 -12.40 -6.04
CA TYR A 16 1.62 -12.78 -4.77
C TYR A 16 2.64 -13.18 -3.71
N LEU A 17 3.77 -13.79 -4.08
CA LEU A 17 4.86 -14.08 -3.15
C LEU A 17 5.45 -12.77 -2.58
N CYS A 18 5.73 -11.80 -3.43
CA CYS A 18 6.26 -10.50 -3.01
C CYS A 18 5.29 -9.76 -2.08
N ASN A 19 4.00 -9.70 -2.45
CA ASN A 19 2.97 -9.08 -1.64
C ASN A 19 2.76 -9.79 -0.28
N ALA A 20 2.83 -11.13 -0.27
CA ALA A 20 2.75 -11.92 0.97
C ALA A 20 3.95 -11.68 1.87
N TRP A 21 5.12 -11.54 1.30
CA TRP A 21 6.34 -11.23 2.04
C TRP A 21 6.28 -9.83 2.66
N ALA A 22 5.88 -8.83 1.89
CA ALA A 22 5.64 -7.48 2.39
C ALA A 22 4.64 -7.46 3.55
N PHE A 23 3.51 -8.17 3.40
CA PHE A 23 2.49 -8.29 4.42
C PHE A 23 3.02 -8.98 5.69
N GLN A 24 3.78 -10.09 5.54
CA GLN A 24 4.40 -10.79 6.65
C GLN A 24 5.35 -9.89 7.44
N ILE A 25 6.23 -9.13 6.75
CA ILE A 25 7.14 -8.19 7.40
C ILE A 25 6.36 -7.22 8.28
N LEU A 26 5.30 -6.60 7.75
CA LEU A 26 4.51 -5.60 8.47
C LEU A 26 3.77 -6.18 9.67
N VAL A 27 3.19 -7.38 9.54
CA VAL A 27 2.50 -8.04 10.65
C VAL A 27 3.47 -8.43 11.75
N ASN A 28 4.64 -8.97 11.39
CA ASN A 28 5.63 -9.46 12.35
C ASN A 28 6.51 -8.34 12.94
N THR A 29 6.43 -7.12 12.42
CA THR A 29 7.13 -5.96 12.99
C THR A 29 6.46 -5.47 14.27
N SER A 30 5.15 -5.65 14.41
CA SER A 30 4.43 -5.30 15.64
C SER A 30 4.91 -6.19 16.79
N ASP A 31 5.23 -5.59 17.94
CA ASP A 31 5.68 -6.30 19.14
C ASP A 31 4.55 -7.20 19.70
N HIS A 32 4.65 -8.50 19.40
CA HIS A 32 3.74 -9.52 19.89
C HIS A 32 4.36 -10.92 19.83
N ASP A 33 3.94 -11.79 20.73
CA ASP A 33 4.48 -13.14 20.90
C ASP A 33 4.15 -14.09 19.73
N LYS A 34 3.24 -13.71 18.85
CA LYS A 34 2.78 -14.55 17.73
C LYS A 34 3.30 -14.03 16.41
N HIS A 35 4.14 -14.82 15.76
CA HIS A 35 4.63 -14.55 14.43
C HIS A 35 3.74 -15.21 13.36
N LEU A 36 3.37 -14.43 12.35
CA LEU A 36 2.67 -14.94 11.18
C LEU A 36 3.65 -15.71 10.28
N SER A 37 3.36 -16.98 10.02
CA SER A 37 4.17 -17.77 9.08
C SER A 37 3.96 -17.26 7.63
N PHE A 38 4.96 -17.47 6.77
CA PHE A 38 4.87 -17.06 5.37
C PHE A 38 3.70 -17.73 4.64
N ALA A 39 3.49 -19.03 4.86
CA ALA A 39 2.36 -19.75 4.25
C ALA A 39 1.00 -19.15 4.64
N HIS A 40 0.87 -18.69 5.88
CA HIS A 40 -0.35 -18.04 6.34
C HIS A 40 -0.51 -16.64 5.75
N ALA A 41 0.58 -15.86 5.69
CA ALA A 41 0.60 -14.56 5.02
C ALA A 41 0.23 -14.68 3.54
N PHE A 42 0.77 -15.70 2.84
CA PHE A 42 0.44 -15.99 1.46
C PHE A 42 -1.05 -16.31 1.27
N LYS A 43 -1.58 -17.22 2.09
CA LYS A 43 -3.02 -17.55 2.08
C LYS A 43 -3.89 -16.31 2.26
N LEU A 44 -3.58 -15.47 3.27
CA LEU A 44 -4.34 -14.24 3.54
C LEU A 44 -4.22 -13.23 2.40
N THR A 45 -3.06 -13.17 1.76
CA THR A 45 -2.84 -12.27 0.63
C THR A 45 -3.66 -12.70 -0.59
N VAL A 46 -3.55 -13.96 -1.00
CA VAL A 46 -4.29 -14.51 -2.15
C VAL A 46 -5.81 -14.41 -1.92
N SER A 47 -6.29 -14.87 -0.75
CA SER A 47 -7.72 -14.77 -0.42
C SER A 47 -8.20 -13.33 -0.35
N GLY A 48 -7.40 -12.43 0.23
CA GLY A 48 -7.74 -11.01 0.29
C GLY A 48 -7.87 -10.38 -1.10
N PHE A 49 -6.99 -10.71 -2.05
CA PHE A 49 -7.13 -10.26 -3.44
C PHE A 49 -8.36 -10.88 -4.10
N ALA A 50 -8.63 -12.17 -3.92
CA ALA A 50 -9.84 -12.80 -4.43
C ALA A 50 -11.11 -12.07 -3.95
N PHE A 51 -11.19 -11.74 -2.67
CA PHE A 51 -12.29 -10.94 -2.13
C PHE A 51 -12.33 -9.51 -2.71
N SER A 52 -11.18 -8.89 -2.96
CA SER A 52 -11.16 -7.58 -3.63
C SER A 52 -11.73 -7.65 -5.05
N TYR A 53 -11.37 -8.67 -5.83
CA TYR A 53 -11.87 -8.82 -7.20
C TYR A 53 -13.35 -9.19 -7.28
N THR A 54 -13.92 -9.84 -6.27
CA THR A 54 -15.32 -10.28 -6.24
C THR A 54 -16.27 -9.27 -5.60
N THR A 55 -15.75 -8.20 -4.99
CA THR A 55 -16.56 -7.19 -4.30
C THR A 55 -16.54 -5.86 -5.06
N PRO A 56 -17.65 -5.09 -5.03
CA PRO A 56 -17.70 -3.78 -5.64
C PRO A 56 -16.59 -2.86 -5.11
N PHE A 57 -15.95 -2.12 -6.02
CA PHE A 57 -14.85 -1.18 -5.73
C PHE A 57 -13.64 -1.79 -5.00
N GLY A 58 -13.47 -3.12 -5.06
CA GLY A 58 -12.35 -3.78 -4.38
C GLY A 58 -12.41 -3.77 -2.85
N SER A 59 -13.58 -3.50 -2.29
CA SER A 59 -13.73 -3.17 -0.87
C SER A 59 -13.60 -4.37 0.10
N GLY A 60 -13.72 -5.61 -0.39
CA GLY A 60 -13.77 -6.81 0.47
C GLY A 60 -12.44 -7.32 0.99
N GLY A 61 -11.33 -7.01 0.32
CA GLY A 61 -10.04 -7.62 0.64
C GLY A 61 -9.45 -7.19 1.99
N ALA A 62 -9.50 -5.90 2.30
CA ALA A 62 -8.99 -5.39 3.58
C ALA A 62 -9.82 -5.88 4.78
N PRO A 63 -11.17 -5.78 4.78
CA PRO A 63 -12.00 -6.34 5.85
C PRO A 63 -11.79 -7.84 6.05
N TYR A 64 -11.67 -8.61 4.98
CA TYR A 64 -11.39 -10.05 5.08
C TYR A 64 -10.06 -10.32 5.81
N ARG A 65 -8.97 -9.63 5.40
CA ARG A 65 -7.67 -9.78 6.07
C ARG A 65 -7.73 -9.39 7.54
N VAL A 66 -8.43 -8.30 7.88
CA VAL A 66 -8.64 -7.88 9.27
C VAL A 66 -9.38 -8.96 10.05
N MET A 67 -10.47 -9.49 9.51
CA MET A 67 -11.28 -10.51 10.19
C MET A 67 -10.46 -11.78 10.49
N GLU A 68 -9.74 -12.30 9.51
CA GLU A 68 -8.93 -13.51 9.70
C GLU A 68 -7.71 -13.24 10.60
N LEU A 69 -7.00 -12.13 10.41
CA LEU A 69 -5.82 -11.79 11.19
C LEU A 69 -6.19 -11.48 12.65
N SER A 70 -7.37 -10.92 12.91
CA SER A 70 -7.83 -10.60 14.27
C SER A 70 -7.96 -11.82 15.18
N ARG A 71 -8.17 -13.01 14.61
CA ARG A 71 -8.18 -14.28 15.35
C ARG A 71 -6.81 -14.67 15.91
N TYR A 72 -5.74 -14.14 15.31
CA TYR A 72 -4.36 -14.44 15.70
C TYR A 72 -3.74 -13.38 16.61
N ILE A 73 -3.91 -12.10 16.28
CA ILE A 73 -3.20 -11.00 16.95
C ILE A 73 -4.12 -9.98 17.62
N GLY A 74 -5.43 -10.24 17.60
CA GLY A 74 -6.44 -9.31 18.11
C GLY A 74 -6.80 -8.20 17.13
N THR A 75 -8.03 -7.68 17.27
CA THR A 75 -8.65 -6.76 16.30
C THR A 75 -7.89 -5.43 16.14
N PRO A 76 -7.45 -4.71 17.19
CA PRO A 76 -6.76 -3.43 17.00
C PRO A 76 -5.47 -3.56 16.20
N ARG A 77 -4.69 -4.61 16.47
CA ARG A 77 -3.41 -4.88 15.76
C ARG A 77 -3.65 -5.34 14.33
N ALA A 78 -4.66 -6.18 14.10
CA ALA A 78 -5.03 -6.62 12.76
C ALA A 78 -5.43 -5.44 11.87
N VAL A 79 -6.26 -4.52 12.39
CA VAL A 79 -6.66 -3.31 11.67
C VAL A 79 -5.45 -2.46 11.31
N SER A 80 -4.56 -2.20 12.27
CA SER A 80 -3.38 -1.38 12.01
C SER A 80 -2.39 -2.04 11.05
N SER A 81 -2.13 -3.34 11.16
CA SER A 81 -1.26 -4.07 10.22
C SER A 81 -1.80 -4.07 8.79
N VAL A 82 -3.11 -4.28 8.62
CA VAL A 82 -3.75 -4.22 7.30
C VAL A 82 -3.77 -2.79 6.74
N ALA A 83 -3.99 -1.78 7.59
CA ALA A 83 -3.92 -0.39 7.19
C ALA A 83 -2.50 -0.01 6.72
N LEU A 84 -1.46 -0.39 7.48
CA LEU A 84 -0.06 -0.19 7.09
C LEU A 84 0.27 -0.88 5.76
N TYR A 85 -0.15 -2.13 5.59
CA TYR A 85 0.01 -2.85 4.33
C TYR A 85 -0.64 -2.09 3.16
N SER A 86 -1.87 -1.61 3.35
CA SER A 86 -2.56 -0.83 2.32
C SER A 86 -1.82 0.47 1.98
N MET A 87 -1.22 1.12 2.97
CA MET A 87 -0.40 2.32 2.76
C MET A 87 0.87 1.98 1.96
N MET A 88 1.61 0.92 2.33
CA MET A 88 2.80 0.49 1.57
C MET A 88 2.45 0.11 0.14
N HIS A 89 1.30 -0.53 -0.05
CA HIS A 89 0.76 -0.87 -1.36
C HIS A 89 0.51 0.38 -2.23
N VAL A 90 -0.05 1.45 -1.68
CA VAL A 90 -0.22 2.73 -2.38
C VAL A 90 1.13 3.39 -2.65
N PHE A 91 2.05 3.41 -1.69
CA PHE A 91 3.37 3.99 -1.88
C PHE A 91 4.16 3.28 -2.98
N SER A 92 4.08 1.95 -3.06
CA SER A 92 4.77 1.20 -4.11
C SER A 92 4.32 1.60 -5.52
N HIS A 93 3.05 1.99 -5.72
CA HIS A 93 2.57 2.54 -6.99
C HIS A 93 3.20 3.91 -7.31
N PHE A 94 3.28 4.80 -6.32
CA PHE A 94 3.93 6.10 -6.53
C PHE A 94 5.41 5.93 -6.88
N PHE A 95 6.11 5.01 -6.23
CA PHE A 95 7.50 4.69 -6.58
C PHE A 95 7.61 4.13 -8.00
N LEU A 96 6.71 3.22 -8.39
CA LEU A 96 6.70 2.66 -9.75
C LEU A 96 6.46 3.77 -10.78
N TRP A 97 5.46 4.62 -10.58
CA TRP A 97 5.14 5.70 -11.51
C TRP A 97 6.29 6.71 -11.61
N THR A 98 6.92 7.03 -10.49
CA THR A 98 8.08 7.94 -10.48
C THR A 98 9.26 7.34 -11.26
N THR A 99 9.58 6.06 -11.03
CA THR A 99 10.67 5.39 -11.76
C THR A 99 10.35 5.23 -13.24
N ALA A 100 9.11 4.92 -13.61
CA ALA A 100 8.67 4.82 -15.00
C ALA A 100 8.76 6.17 -15.71
N LEU A 101 8.32 7.26 -15.06
CA LEU A 101 8.42 8.61 -15.60
C LEU A 101 9.88 9.08 -15.77
N LEU A 102 10.73 8.79 -14.76
CA LEU A 102 12.17 9.09 -14.86
C LEU A 102 12.82 8.32 -16.02
N ALA A 103 12.52 7.02 -16.13
CA ALA A 103 13.02 6.21 -17.23
C ALA A 103 12.54 6.73 -18.60
N PHE A 104 11.26 7.14 -18.70
CA PHE A 104 10.71 7.75 -19.91
C PHE A 104 11.45 9.05 -20.28
N VAL A 105 11.65 9.96 -19.31
CA VAL A 105 12.37 11.22 -19.54
C VAL A 105 13.81 10.97 -20.03
N ILE A 106 14.51 9.99 -19.42
CA ILE A 106 15.89 9.65 -19.81
C ILE A 106 15.92 9.06 -21.23
N ALA A 107 14.98 8.18 -21.56
CA ALA A 107 14.95 7.47 -22.84
C ALA A 107 14.46 8.38 -24.00
N HIS A 108 13.64 9.41 -23.72
CA HIS A 108 12.94 10.21 -24.72
C HIS A 108 13.13 11.71 -24.47
N PHE A 109 14.32 12.10 -24.04
CA PHE A 109 14.62 13.49 -23.70
C PHE A 109 14.44 14.44 -24.88
N ASP A 110 14.71 13.98 -26.10
CA ASP A 110 14.60 14.68 -27.36
C ASP A 110 13.16 15.02 -27.77
N VAL A 111 12.18 14.20 -27.34
CA VAL A 111 10.75 14.44 -27.63
C VAL A 111 10.00 15.17 -26.52
N MET A 112 10.70 15.57 -25.46
CA MET A 112 10.12 16.26 -24.30
C MET A 112 9.67 17.68 -24.66
N THR A 113 8.37 17.85 -24.88
CA THR A 113 7.74 19.16 -25.08
C THR A 113 7.52 19.90 -23.75
N ALA A 114 7.31 21.22 -23.81
CA ALA A 114 7.01 22.04 -22.62
C ALA A 114 5.78 21.48 -21.84
N TRP A 115 4.80 20.94 -22.54
CA TRP A 115 3.63 20.30 -21.92
C TRP A 115 4.00 19.04 -21.12
N LEU A 116 4.83 18.16 -21.67
CA LEU A 116 5.32 16.96 -20.99
C LEU A 116 6.15 17.31 -19.77
N TRP A 117 7.02 18.32 -19.86
CA TRP A 117 7.76 18.85 -18.70
C TRP A 117 6.83 19.37 -17.60
N THR A 118 5.76 20.08 -17.97
CA THR A 118 4.77 20.57 -17.00
C THR A 118 4.05 19.43 -16.29
N LEU A 119 3.61 18.41 -17.03
CA LEU A 119 2.97 17.21 -16.44
C LEU A 119 3.94 16.47 -15.49
N PHE A 120 5.18 16.30 -15.91
CA PHE A 120 6.21 15.68 -15.07
C PHE A 120 6.44 16.46 -13.77
N ALA A 121 6.56 17.78 -13.86
CA ALA A 121 6.74 18.65 -12.70
C ALA A 121 5.54 18.59 -11.74
N ILE A 122 4.32 18.61 -12.26
CA ILE A 122 3.09 18.44 -11.44
C ILE A 122 3.11 17.12 -10.72
N PHE A 123 3.38 16.02 -11.43
CA PHE A 123 3.42 14.68 -10.82
C PHE A 123 4.49 14.60 -9.73
N LEU A 124 5.70 15.07 -10.01
CA LEU A 124 6.80 15.06 -9.04
C LEU A 124 6.48 15.92 -7.82
N THR A 125 5.84 17.07 -8.01
CA THR A 125 5.39 17.94 -6.92
C THR A 125 4.38 17.24 -6.03
N VAL A 126 3.38 16.58 -6.62
CA VAL A 126 2.37 15.81 -5.88
C VAL A 126 3.03 14.66 -5.10
N PHE A 127 3.97 13.94 -5.74
CA PHE A 127 4.69 12.85 -5.09
C PHE A 127 5.53 13.35 -3.90
N VAL A 128 6.31 14.41 -4.09
CA VAL A 128 7.11 15.01 -3.01
C VAL A 128 6.22 15.54 -1.90
N ALA A 129 5.13 16.23 -2.23
CA ALA A 129 4.17 16.73 -1.24
C ALA A 129 3.56 15.58 -0.43
N ALA A 130 3.18 14.48 -1.07
CA ALA A 130 2.69 13.28 -0.39
C ALA A 130 3.76 12.68 0.53
N ALA A 131 5.00 12.50 0.04
CA ALA A 131 6.11 11.96 0.83
C ALA A 131 6.43 12.84 2.04
N VAL A 132 6.47 14.17 1.88
CA VAL A 132 6.67 15.13 2.98
C VAL A 132 5.51 15.09 3.96
N PHE A 133 4.27 15.07 3.48
CA PHE A 133 3.08 14.96 4.32
C PHE A 133 3.13 13.70 5.19
N PHE A 134 3.45 12.55 4.61
CA PHE A 134 3.58 11.30 5.36
C PHE A 134 4.75 11.34 6.33
N SER A 135 5.94 11.80 5.88
CA SER A 135 7.13 11.91 6.74
C SER A 135 6.95 12.87 7.92
N TYR A 136 6.19 13.95 7.73
CA TYR A 136 5.88 14.89 8.81
C TYR A 136 4.76 14.39 9.73
N SER A 137 3.81 13.64 9.17
CA SER A 137 2.62 13.20 9.90
C SER A 137 2.88 12.02 10.84
N TYR A 138 3.95 11.21 10.60
CA TYR A 138 4.22 10.06 11.46
C TYR A 138 4.52 10.47 12.92
N LYS A 139 5.17 11.61 13.14
CA LYS A 139 5.49 12.12 14.50
C LYS A 139 4.26 12.62 15.27
N HIS A 140 3.20 13.01 14.56
CA HIS A 140 2.07 13.74 15.16
C HIS A 140 0.70 13.06 14.97
N GLY A 141 0.68 11.81 14.54
CA GLY A 141 -0.54 11.05 14.23
C GLY A 141 -1.10 11.39 12.84
N ILE A 142 -0.97 10.44 11.92
CA ILE A 142 -1.42 10.58 10.51
C ILE A 142 -2.94 10.68 10.46
N ILE A 143 -3.62 9.79 11.21
CA ILE A 143 -5.08 9.70 11.18
C ILE A 143 -5.72 10.95 11.77
N ALA A 144 -5.21 11.43 12.90
CA ALA A 144 -5.71 12.66 13.51
C ALA A 144 -5.58 13.88 12.58
N ARG A 145 -4.55 13.94 11.73
CA ARG A 145 -4.37 15.00 10.73
C ARG A 145 -5.29 14.86 9.55
N LEU A 146 -5.43 13.65 9.04
CA LEU A 146 -6.33 13.37 7.92
C LEU A 146 -7.77 13.75 8.29
N PHE A 147 -8.20 13.40 9.51
CA PHE A 147 -9.52 13.82 10.01
C PHE A 147 -9.60 15.32 10.22
N ARG A 148 -8.54 15.99 10.67
CA ARG A 148 -8.53 17.47 10.75
C ARG A 148 -8.72 18.12 9.39
N LEU A 149 -8.12 17.60 8.32
CA LEU A 149 -8.37 18.08 6.96
C LEU A 149 -9.84 17.89 6.55
N LEU A 150 -10.44 16.75 6.90
CA LEU A 150 -11.88 16.52 6.66
C LEU A 150 -12.78 17.47 7.46
N PHE A 151 -12.33 17.97 8.60
CA PHE A 151 -13.07 18.95 9.41
C PHE A 151 -13.14 20.34 8.76
N PHE A 152 -12.27 20.66 7.80
CA PHE A 152 -12.38 21.90 7.01
C PHE A 152 -13.54 21.86 6.00
N VAL A 153 -14.03 20.66 5.63
CA VAL A 153 -15.17 20.52 4.73
C VAL A 153 -16.47 20.58 5.54
N PRO A 154 -17.28 21.66 5.46
CA PRO A 154 -18.45 21.88 6.34
C PRO A 154 -19.45 20.73 6.32
N LEU A 155 -19.63 20.08 5.14
CA LEU A 155 -20.57 18.98 4.94
C LEU A 155 -20.11 17.69 5.66
N LEU A 156 -18.81 17.46 5.75
CA LEU A 156 -18.22 16.24 6.34
C LEU A 156 -17.81 16.40 7.81
N ARG A 157 -17.77 17.63 8.31
CA ARG A 157 -17.27 17.93 9.66
C ARG A 157 -17.97 17.18 10.78
N ARG A 158 -19.32 17.18 10.79
CA ARG A 158 -20.10 16.54 11.85
C ARG A 158 -19.99 15.00 11.83
N PRO A 159 -20.19 14.32 10.67
CA PRO A 159 -20.06 12.84 10.62
C PRO A 159 -18.61 12.40 10.86
N ALA A 160 -17.61 13.10 10.32
CA ALA A 160 -16.21 12.75 10.51
C ALA A 160 -15.77 12.88 11.97
N ARG A 161 -16.23 13.92 12.69
CA ARG A 161 -15.92 14.11 14.10
C ARG A 161 -16.53 13.01 14.97
N ARG A 162 -17.82 12.68 14.77
CA ARG A 162 -18.48 11.59 15.50
C ARG A 162 -17.80 10.24 15.24
N PHE A 163 -17.39 9.99 14.01
CA PHE A 163 -16.69 8.77 13.63
C PHE A 163 -15.31 8.68 14.29
N TYR A 164 -14.55 9.80 14.29
CA TYR A 164 -13.25 9.89 14.94
C TYR A 164 -13.36 9.63 16.46
N GLU A 165 -14.26 10.34 17.16
CA GLU A 165 -14.46 10.18 18.60
C GLU A 165 -14.88 8.76 18.98
N ARG A 166 -15.69 8.10 18.16
CA ARG A 166 -16.14 6.73 18.39
C ARG A 166 -15.05 5.67 18.25
N HIS A 167 -14.01 5.95 17.44
CA HIS A 167 -12.94 5.01 17.11
C HIS A 167 -11.55 5.51 17.54
N ALA A 168 -11.48 6.46 18.46
CA ALA A 168 -10.24 7.11 18.86
C ALA A 168 -9.16 6.10 19.30
N THR A 169 -9.49 5.11 20.13
CA THR A 169 -8.55 4.08 20.58
C THR A 169 -7.99 3.22 19.44
N ALA A 170 -8.81 2.91 18.43
CA ALA A 170 -8.35 2.19 17.25
C ALA A 170 -7.39 3.05 16.43
N PHE A 171 -7.68 4.34 16.28
CA PHE A 171 -6.83 5.29 15.58
C PHE A 171 -5.49 5.53 16.29
N ASP A 172 -5.50 5.63 17.61
CA ASP A 172 -4.27 5.74 18.42
C ASP A 172 -3.39 4.50 18.24
N THR A 173 -3.98 3.32 18.18
CA THR A 173 -3.26 2.06 17.93
C THR A 173 -2.63 2.04 16.52
N ILE A 174 -3.37 2.52 15.50
CA ILE A 174 -2.85 2.61 14.13
C ILE A 174 -1.68 3.62 14.08
N ASP A 175 -1.84 4.80 14.68
CA ASP A 175 -0.80 5.82 14.72
C ASP A 175 0.44 5.34 15.50
N ALA A 176 0.27 4.58 16.59
CA ALA A 176 1.37 3.95 17.33
C ALA A 176 2.14 2.94 16.48
N ASN A 177 1.44 2.07 15.72
CA ASN A 177 2.09 1.10 14.85
C ASN A 177 2.78 1.76 13.64
N ILE A 178 2.23 2.84 13.10
CA ILE A 178 2.90 3.63 12.06
C ILE A 178 4.20 4.21 12.60
N ARG A 179 4.17 4.77 13.80
CA ARG A 179 5.38 5.30 14.47
C ARG A 179 6.41 4.21 14.68
N PHE A 180 5.98 3.07 15.21
CA PHE A 180 6.85 1.91 15.45
C PHE A 180 7.52 1.43 14.15
N LEU A 181 6.80 1.38 13.03
CA LEU A 181 7.37 1.01 11.74
C LEU A 181 8.44 2.01 11.26
N TYR A 182 8.25 3.31 11.51
CA TYR A 182 9.25 4.32 11.19
C TYR A 182 10.51 4.23 12.05
N GLU A 183 10.38 3.76 13.28
CA GLU A 183 11.51 3.49 14.18
C GLU A 183 12.28 2.23 13.75
N HIS A 184 11.68 1.39 12.87
CA HIS A 184 12.27 0.18 12.32
C HIS A 184 12.48 0.29 10.79
N PRO A 185 13.43 1.11 10.32
CA PRO A 185 13.58 1.42 8.90
C PRO A 185 13.88 0.19 8.02
N ARG A 186 14.51 -0.84 8.56
CA ARG A 186 14.76 -2.09 7.81
C ARG A 186 13.47 -2.77 7.39
N GLN A 187 12.49 -2.84 8.27
CA GLN A 187 11.18 -3.44 8.00
C GLN A 187 10.34 -2.56 7.07
N LEU A 188 10.39 -1.25 7.26
CA LEU A 188 9.74 -0.28 6.38
C LEU A 188 10.24 -0.42 4.94
N TRP A 189 11.55 -0.31 4.74
CA TRP A 189 12.14 -0.41 3.41
C TRP A 189 12.06 -1.82 2.84
N GLY A 190 12.15 -2.86 3.67
CA GLY A 190 11.99 -4.25 3.26
C GLY A 190 10.58 -4.54 2.72
N SER A 191 9.54 -4.09 3.42
CA SER A 191 8.16 -4.25 2.96
C SER A 191 7.88 -3.43 1.69
N LEU A 192 8.38 -2.20 1.63
CA LEU A 192 8.23 -1.34 0.46
C LEU A 192 8.98 -1.91 -0.76
N ALA A 193 10.20 -2.44 -0.57
CA ALA A 193 10.96 -3.07 -1.64
C ALA A 193 10.27 -4.34 -2.17
N ALA A 194 9.70 -5.16 -1.30
CA ALA A 194 8.95 -6.34 -1.70
C ALA A 194 7.68 -5.96 -2.50
N GLU A 195 6.92 -4.97 -2.05
CA GLU A 195 5.76 -4.44 -2.79
C GLU A 195 6.18 -3.84 -4.13
N TYR A 196 7.25 -3.06 -4.16
CA TYR A 196 7.77 -2.45 -5.39
C TYR A 196 8.25 -3.51 -6.38
N LEU A 197 8.94 -4.55 -5.93
CA LEU A 197 9.34 -5.68 -6.78
C LEU A 197 8.10 -6.38 -7.37
N GLY A 198 7.08 -6.61 -6.57
CA GLY A 198 5.81 -7.14 -7.07
C GLY A 198 5.19 -6.26 -8.16
N ARG A 199 5.28 -4.92 -8.04
CA ARG A 199 4.79 -3.99 -9.08
C ARG A 199 5.62 -4.02 -10.35
N LEU A 200 6.94 -4.10 -10.22
CA LEU A 200 7.82 -4.27 -11.38
C LEU A 200 7.49 -5.56 -12.13
N LEU A 201 7.34 -6.67 -11.41
CA LEU A 201 6.95 -7.95 -12.02
C LEU A 201 5.59 -7.84 -12.72
N ASN A 202 4.61 -7.19 -12.09
CA ASN A 202 3.30 -6.97 -12.71
C ASN A 202 3.39 -6.12 -14.00
N SER A 203 4.37 -5.21 -14.11
CA SER A 203 4.56 -4.44 -15.34
C SER A 203 5.02 -5.30 -16.52
N PHE A 204 5.72 -6.41 -16.27
CA PHE A 204 6.10 -7.37 -17.33
C PHE A 204 4.90 -8.15 -17.89
N GLU A 205 3.80 -8.25 -17.16
CA GLU A 205 2.56 -8.83 -17.67
C GLU A 205 2.08 -8.08 -18.92
N PHE A 206 2.09 -6.74 -18.88
CA PHE A 206 1.71 -5.92 -20.04
C PHE A 206 2.59 -6.19 -21.26
N TYR A 207 3.89 -6.41 -21.05
CA TYR A 207 4.80 -6.78 -22.13
C TYR A 207 4.39 -8.10 -22.80
N PHE A 208 4.06 -9.13 -22.01
CA PHE A 208 3.58 -10.41 -22.56
C PHE A 208 2.23 -10.31 -23.25
N ILE A 209 1.32 -9.47 -22.73
CA ILE A 209 0.03 -9.22 -23.35
C ILE A 209 0.18 -8.50 -24.70
N LEU A 210 1.13 -7.57 -24.81
CA LEU A 210 1.39 -6.85 -26.06
C LEU A 210 2.08 -7.71 -27.12
N LEU A 211 2.77 -8.79 -26.72
CA LEU A 211 3.38 -9.76 -27.64
C LEU A 211 2.42 -10.86 -28.10
N ALA A 212 1.26 -11.01 -27.46
CA ALA A 212 0.25 -12.05 -27.72
C ALA A 212 -0.76 -11.64 -28.79
#